data_72db70dd753767125c3d497ab027227a
#
_entry.id   72db70dd753767125c3d497ab027227a
#
_cell.length_a   1.000
_cell.length_b   1.000
_cell.length_c   1.000
_cell.angle_alpha   90.00
_cell.angle_beta   90.00
_cell.angle_gamma   90.00
#
_symmetry.space_group_name_H-M   'P 1'
#
loop_
_entity.id
_entity.type
_entity.pdbx_description
1 polymer ?
#
loop_
_entity_poly.entity_id
_entity_poly.type
_entity_poly.pdbx_seq_one_letter_code
_entity_poly.pdbx_strand_id
1 'polypeptide(L)'
;KVSKEVIAQLQVVIRSMNLGVISSHSDAPRGTIRDPKEEDLAAIIYTSGTTSRPKGVMLSHKNLCSELAMVSILQPVYQNDAFLSILPLSHTYECSLGMLLPFMWGASVIYLDKAPTAAVLLPILKEVRPTIMLSVPLIIEKIYKNKILRQLSANRLMRWLYRKEWGRKWLHRIAGKKLMKLFGGR
;
A
#
# COMPACT_ATOMS: atom_id res chain seq x y z
N LYS A 1 -8.11 -5.20 22.84
CA LYS A 1 -8.42 -3.82 23.25
C LYS A 1 -7.33 -2.93 22.69
N VAL A 2 -7.67 -2.07 21.74
CA VAL A 2 -6.75 -1.06 21.17
C VAL A 2 -6.43 -0.06 22.28
N SER A 3 -5.15 0.31 22.48
CA SER A 3 -4.79 1.24 23.54
C SER A 3 -5.34 2.65 23.21
N LYS A 4 -5.74 3.38 24.26
CA LYS A 4 -6.22 4.76 24.12
C LYS A 4 -5.17 5.68 23.48
N GLU A 5 -3.88 5.35 23.62
CA GLU A 5 -2.76 6.09 23.02
C GLU A 5 -2.72 5.97 21.51
N VAL A 6 -3.00 4.79 20.94
CA VAL A 6 -3.06 4.58 19.47
C VAL A 6 -4.23 5.38 18.88
N ILE A 7 -5.38 5.39 19.56
CA ILE A 7 -6.53 6.18 19.14
C ILE A 7 -6.23 7.69 19.19
N ALA A 8 -5.54 8.15 20.23
CA ALA A 8 -5.14 9.55 20.36
C ALA A 8 -4.15 9.98 19.26
N GLN A 9 -3.18 9.14 18.91
CA GLN A 9 -2.24 9.38 17.81
C GLN A 9 -2.95 9.44 16.46
N LEU A 10 -3.93 8.56 16.21
CA LEU A 10 -4.75 8.59 15.01
C LEU A 10 -5.55 9.90 14.89
N GLN A 11 -6.12 10.39 15.97
CA GLN A 11 -6.82 11.68 15.99
C GLN A 11 -5.89 12.86 15.67
N VAL A 12 -4.65 12.83 16.11
CA VAL A 12 -3.63 13.85 15.78
C VAL A 12 -3.28 13.82 14.30
N VAL A 13 -3.12 12.64 13.70
CA VAL A 13 -2.81 12.50 12.27
C VAL A 13 -3.98 12.96 11.40
N ILE A 14 -5.21 12.59 11.74
CA ILE A 14 -6.41 13.04 11.04
C ILE A 14 -6.56 14.57 11.15
N ARG A 15 -6.25 15.16 12.30
CA ARG A 15 -6.18 16.62 12.47
C ARG A 15 -5.12 17.26 11.56
N SER A 16 -3.92 16.69 11.46
CA SER A 16 -2.86 17.25 10.63
C SER A 16 -3.17 17.15 9.13
N MET A 17 -3.85 16.10 8.69
CA MET A 17 -4.30 15.97 7.30
C MET A 17 -5.36 17.03 6.92
N ASN A 18 -6.28 17.37 7.83
CA ASN A 18 -7.25 18.44 7.62
C ASN A 18 -6.62 19.85 7.62
N LEU A 19 -5.51 20.05 8.33
CA LEU A 19 -4.84 21.35 8.44
C LEU A 19 -3.89 21.65 7.27
N GLY A 20 -3.28 20.63 6.65
CA GLY A 20 -2.24 20.81 5.62
C GLY A 20 -2.77 21.18 4.24
N VAL A 21 -3.99 20.78 3.89
CA VAL A 21 -4.56 21.00 2.55
C VAL A 21 -5.31 22.33 2.44
N ILE A 22 -5.77 22.89 3.56
CA ILE A 22 -6.62 24.09 3.56
C ILE A 22 -5.82 25.40 3.70
N SER A 23 -4.55 25.35 4.10
CA SER A 23 -3.77 26.53 4.43
C SER A 23 -3.17 27.28 3.23
N SER A 24 -3.21 26.76 2.01
CA SER A 24 -2.55 27.39 0.88
C SER A 24 -3.43 28.21 -0.08
N HIS A 25 -4.75 28.17 0.01
CA HIS A 25 -5.60 28.79 -1.04
C HIS A 25 -6.98 29.33 -0.62
N SER A 26 -7.23 29.77 0.61
CA SER A 26 -8.47 30.51 0.82
C SER A 26 -8.39 31.50 1.99
N ASP A 27 -8.73 32.78 1.70
CA ASP A 27 -9.15 33.79 2.67
C ASP A 27 -10.53 33.49 3.29
N ALA A 28 -10.97 32.23 3.21
CA ALA A 28 -12.23 31.82 3.84
C ALA A 28 -12.06 31.83 5.36
N PRO A 29 -13.02 32.38 6.11
CA PRO A 29 -12.95 32.40 7.57
C PRO A 29 -12.80 30.95 8.06
N ARG A 30 -11.78 30.72 8.86
CA ARG A 30 -11.55 29.41 9.50
C ARG A 30 -12.73 29.12 10.40
N GLY A 31 -13.71 28.37 9.89
CA GLY A 31 -14.75 27.81 10.73
C GLY A 31 -14.10 27.00 11.86
N THR A 32 -14.68 27.04 13.05
CA THR A 32 -14.25 26.16 14.15
C THR A 32 -14.36 24.73 13.71
N ILE A 33 -13.20 24.10 13.42
CA ILE A 33 -13.14 22.69 13.07
C ILE A 33 -13.52 21.92 14.33
N ARG A 34 -14.69 21.31 14.31
CA ARG A 34 -15.16 20.45 15.40
C ARG A 34 -14.32 19.17 15.39
N ASP A 35 -13.90 18.73 16.56
CA ASP A 35 -13.28 17.42 16.71
C ASP A 35 -14.25 16.30 16.28
N PRO A 36 -13.86 15.42 15.34
CA PRO A 36 -14.73 14.34 14.92
C PRO A 36 -14.95 13.34 16.06
N LYS A 37 -16.15 12.82 16.18
CA LYS A 37 -16.48 11.72 17.07
C LYS A 37 -16.16 10.39 16.39
N GLU A 38 -16.02 9.32 17.18
CA GLU A 38 -15.72 7.98 16.67
C GLU A 38 -16.75 7.50 15.64
N GLU A 39 -18.03 7.82 15.86
CA GLU A 39 -19.16 7.42 15.02
C GLU A 39 -19.41 8.34 13.83
N ASP A 40 -18.76 9.52 13.78
CA ASP A 40 -18.92 10.43 12.65
C ASP A 40 -18.42 9.77 11.35
N LEU A 41 -19.08 10.09 10.24
CA LEU A 41 -18.72 9.58 8.92
C LEU A 41 -17.33 10.11 8.52
N ALA A 42 -16.40 9.21 8.26
CA ALA A 42 -15.04 9.54 7.83
C ALA A 42 -14.84 9.40 6.32
N ALA A 43 -15.44 8.37 5.71
CA ALA A 43 -15.29 8.12 4.28
C ALA A 43 -16.50 7.38 3.71
N ILE A 44 -16.75 7.59 2.40
CA ILE A 44 -17.68 6.78 1.60
C ILE A 44 -16.89 6.16 0.48
N ILE A 45 -16.79 4.83 0.47
CA ILE A 45 -16.06 4.09 -0.55
C ILE A 45 -17.05 3.30 -1.40
N TYR A 46 -16.99 3.55 -2.71
CA TYR A 46 -17.87 2.87 -3.65
C TYR A 46 -17.36 1.50 -4.02
N THR A 47 -18.22 0.51 -3.93
CA THR A 47 -17.96 -0.85 -4.42
C THR A 47 -18.79 -1.13 -5.65
N SER A 48 -18.20 -1.83 -6.63
CA SER A 48 -18.95 -2.38 -7.77
C SER A 48 -19.79 -3.56 -7.27
N GLY A 49 -20.97 -3.29 -6.72
CA GLY A 49 -21.85 -4.33 -6.21
C GLY A 49 -22.18 -5.40 -7.28
N THR A 50 -22.55 -6.59 -6.85
CA THR A 50 -23.06 -7.68 -7.71
C THR A 50 -24.33 -7.30 -8.47
N THR A 51 -25.01 -6.22 -8.07
CA THR A 51 -26.11 -5.57 -8.75
C THR A 51 -25.57 -4.36 -9.49
N SER A 52 -25.98 -4.12 -10.70
CA SER A 52 -25.49 -3.11 -11.68
C SER A 52 -25.32 -1.65 -11.19
N ARG A 53 -25.60 -1.34 -9.93
CA ARG A 53 -25.43 -0.01 -9.33
C ARG A 53 -24.33 -0.04 -8.27
N PRO A 54 -23.35 0.91 -8.32
CA PRO A 54 -22.34 1.07 -7.28
C PRO A 54 -23.00 1.35 -5.92
N LYS A 55 -22.48 0.73 -4.87
CA LYS A 55 -22.93 0.96 -3.49
C LYS A 55 -21.86 1.74 -2.73
N GLY A 56 -22.26 2.86 -2.11
CA GLY A 56 -21.39 3.62 -1.21
C GLY A 56 -21.36 2.98 0.18
N VAL A 57 -20.23 2.45 0.57
CA VAL A 57 -19.99 1.93 1.92
C VAL A 57 -19.57 3.09 2.81
N MET A 58 -20.36 3.39 3.83
CA MET A 58 -20.10 4.44 4.81
C MET A 58 -19.17 3.89 5.90
N LEU A 59 -18.03 4.55 6.10
CA LEU A 59 -17.04 4.19 7.11
C LEU A 59 -16.92 5.32 8.13
N SER A 60 -17.08 4.99 9.41
CA SER A 60 -16.86 5.93 10.49
C SER A 60 -15.36 6.05 10.82
N HIS A 61 -14.98 7.09 11.58
CA HIS A 61 -13.64 7.21 12.13
C HIS A 61 -13.25 5.98 12.95
N LYS A 62 -14.19 5.42 13.72
CA LYS A 62 -13.99 4.20 14.51
C LYS A 62 -13.64 2.99 13.63
N ASN A 63 -14.32 2.82 12.49
CA ASN A 63 -14.02 1.70 11.57
C ASN A 63 -12.58 1.77 11.08
N LEU A 64 -12.18 2.93 10.54
CA LEU A 64 -10.82 3.13 10.02
C LEU A 64 -9.77 2.99 11.12
N CYS A 65 -9.97 3.65 12.27
CA CYS A 65 -9.04 3.59 13.40
C CYS A 65 -8.86 2.17 13.94
N SER A 66 -9.93 1.40 14.03
CA SER A 66 -9.88 0.01 14.52
C SER A 66 -9.10 -0.89 13.56
N GLU A 67 -9.30 -0.73 12.25
CA GLU A 67 -8.56 -1.46 11.21
C GLU A 67 -7.06 -1.15 11.30
N LEU A 68 -6.70 0.14 11.30
CA LEU A 68 -5.31 0.57 11.37
C LEU A 68 -4.60 0.07 12.63
N ALA A 69 -5.28 0.12 13.78
CA ALA A 69 -4.75 -0.38 15.04
C ALA A 69 -4.50 -1.89 15.01
N MET A 70 -5.43 -2.68 14.45
CA MET A 70 -5.25 -4.12 14.30
C MET A 70 -4.08 -4.46 13.38
N VAL A 71 -3.98 -3.77 12.24
CA VAL A 71 -2.88 -4.00 11.28
C VAL A 71 -1.54 -3.61 11.88
N SER A 72 -1.46 -2.51 12.65
CA SER A 72 -0.22 -2.08 13.32
C SER A 72 0.34 -3.11 14.30
N ILE A 73 -0.52 -3.94 14.89
CA ILE A 73 -0.10 -5.06 15.76
C ILE A 73 0.51 -6.19 14.94
N LEU A 74 -0.06 -6.48 13.78
CA LEU A 74 0.36 -7.59 12.92
C LEU A 74 1.61 -7.23 12.09
N GLN A 75 1.66 -6.00 11.60
CA GLN A 75 2.73 -5.47 10.77
C GLN A 75 3.19 -4.13 11.32
N PRO A 76 4.23 -4.11 12.16
CA PRO A 76 4.81 -2.87 12.67
C PRO A 76 5.32 -1.99 11.53
N VAL A 77 5.00 -0.70 11.59
CA VAL A 77 5.44 0.33 10.66
C VAL A 77 6.27 1.36 11.43
N TYR A 78 7.36 1.83 10.84
CA TYR A 78 8.29 2.76 11.45
C TYR A 78 8.43 4.03 10.60
N GLN A 79 8.86 5.13 11.21
CA GLN A 79 9.05 6.42 10.53
C GLN A 79 10.03 6.36 9.35
N ASN A 80 11.00 5.45 9.41
CA ASN A 80 11.97 5.25 8.33
C ASN A 80 11.49 4.25 7.26
N ASP A 81 10.24 3.77 7.32
CA ASP A 81 9.66 2.98 6.26
C ASP A 81 9.28 3.86 5.05
N ALA A 82 9.42 3.28 3.88
CA ALA A 82 9.03 3.86 2.62
C ALA A 82 7.99 2.95 1.94
N PHE A 83 6.78 3.47 1.81
CA PHE A 83 5.70 2.80 1.12
C PHE A 83 5.71 3.15 -0.37
N LEU A 84 5.53 2.16 -1.22
CA LEU A 84 5.22 2.38 -2.63
C LEU A 84 3.76 2.06 -2.87
N SER A 85 2.94 3.10 -3.10
CA SER A 85 1.53 3.00 -3.40
C SER A 85 1.33 2.73 -4.89
N ILE A 86 0.75 1.58 -5.23
CA ILE A 86 0.58 1.12 -6.61
C ILE A 86 -0.85 0.76 -6.96
N LEU A 87 -1.73 0.72 -5.98
CA LEU A 87 -3.15 0.43 -6.17
C LEU A 87 -3.96 1.74 -6.14
N PRO A 88 -5.16 1.76 -6.70
CA PRO A 88 -6.01 2.94 -6.65
C PRO A 88 -6.44 3.27 -5.20
N LEU A 89 -6.26 4.52 -4.78
CA LEU A 89 -6.70 5.02 -3.46
C LEU A 89 -8.22 4.95 -3.26
N SER A 90 -8.99 4.78 -4.33
CA SER A 90 -10.45 4.56 -4.27
C SER A 90 -10.82 3.19 -3.68
N HIS A 91 -9.88 2.26 -3.54
CA HIS A 91 -10.09 0.98 -2.86
C HIS A 91 -9.72 1.09 -1.38
N THR A 92 -10.55 0.54 -0.49
CA THR A 92 -10.32 0.55 0.97
C THR A 92 -8.93 0.06 1.34
N TYR A 93 -8.47 -1.02 0.73
CA TYR A 93 -7.17 -1.64 1.01
C TYR A 93 -6.00 -0.66 0.83
N GLU A 94 -5.97 0.10 -0.27
CA GLU A 94 -4.91 1.09 -0.50
C GLU A 94 -5.15 2.36 0.30
N CYS A 95 -6.42 2.79 0.44
CA CYS A 95 -6.78 3.97 1.23
C CYS A 95 -6.37 3.81 2.69
N SER A 96 -6.72 2.70 3.33
CA SER A 96 -6.40 2.50 4.75
C SER A 96 -4.94 2.09 4.95
N LEU A 97 -4.44 1.08 4.25
CA LEU A 97 -3.13 0.51 4.54
C LEU A 97 -1.99 1.14 3.73
N GLY A 98 -2.28 1.68 2.53
CA GLY A 98 -1.28 2.33 1.68
C GLY A 98 -1.15 3.83 1.91
N MET A 99 -2.16 4.47 2.52
CA MET A 99 -2.15 5.90 2.81
C MET A 99 -2.29 6.21 4.30
N LEU A 100 -3.40 5.83 4.94
CA LEU A 100 -3.64 6.23 6.34
C LEU A 100 -2.65 5.58 7.32
N LEU A 101 -2.33 4.31 7.14
CA LEU A 101 -1.40 3.59 8.01
C LEU A 101 0.01 4.21 8.01
N PRO A 102 0.69 4.43 6.87
CA PRO A 102 1.98 5.08 6.88
C PRO A 102 1.93 6.50 7.43
N PHE A 103 0.91 7.29 7.14
CA PHE A 103 0.76 8.62 7.72
C PHE A 103 0.63 8.59 9.23
N MET A 104 -0.09 7.63 9.78
CA MET A 104 -0.22 7.46 11.23
C MET A 104 1.13 7.26 11.92
N TRP A 105 2.05 6.56 11.27
CA TRP A 105 3.37 6.24 11.82
C TRP A 105 4.49 7.17 11.34
N GLY A 106 4.16 8.19 10.55
CA GLY A 106 5.15 9.15 10.02
C GLY A 106 6.07 8.55 8.97
N ALA A 107 5.67 7.45 8.34
CA ALA A 107 6.38 6.84 7.23
C ALA A 107 6.15 7.60 5.92
N SER A 108 7.08 7.50 4.98
CA SER A 108 6.95 8.12 3.67
C SER A 108 6.10 7.28 2.72
N VAL A 109 5.33 7.96 1.83
CA VAL A 109 4.56 7.30 0.78
C VAL A 109 4.93 7.87 -0.57
N ILE A 110 5.27 7.01 -1.51
CA ILE A 110 5.55 7.35 -2.90
C ILE A 110 4.40 6.84 -3.76
N TYR A 111 3.74 7.73 -4.48
CA TYR A 111 2.64 7.42 -5.38
C TYR A 111 3.12 7.29 -6.82
N LEU A 112 2.52 6.36 -7.57
CA LEU A 112 2.76 6.23 -9.00
C LEU A 112 1.79 7.13 -9.77
N ASP A 113 2.32 7.87 -10.75
CA ASP A 113 1.55 8.63 -11.73
C ASP A 113 1.09 7.79 -12.93
N LYS A 114 1.59 6.56 -13.05
CA LYS A 114 1.34 5.64 -14.17
C LYS A 114 0.85 4.28 -13.69
N ALA A 115 0.11 3.59 -14.55
CA ALA A 115 -0.35 2.23 -14.27
C ALA A 115 0.82 1.29 -13.89
N PRO A 116 0.67 0.43 -12.85
CA PRO A 116 1.73 -0.41 -12.29
C PRO A 116 2.08 -1.59 -13.20
N THR A 117 2.67 -1.30 -14.37
CA THR A 117 3.23 -2.34 -15.25
C THR A 117 4.63 -2.74 -14.81
N ALA A 118 5.10 -3.92 -15.22
CA ALA A 118 6.47 -4.35 -14.93
C ALA A 118 7.54 -3.39 -15.46
N ALA A 119 7.26 -2.69 -16.57
CA ALA A 119 8.16 -1.71 -17.15
C ALA A 119 8.27 -0.44 -16.29
N VAL A 120 7.17 -0.02 -15.65
CA VAL A 120 7.12 1.14 -14.74
C VAL A 120 7.66 0.77 -13.36
N LEU A 121 7.22 -0.36 -12.80
CA LEU A 121 7.55 -0.73 -11.42
C LEU A 121 9.03 -1.06 -11.19
N LEU A 122 9.68 -1.80 -12.11
CA LEU A 122 11.04 -2.28 -11.87
C LEU A 122 12.09 -1.15 -11.76
N PRO A 123 12.07 -0.08 -12.58
CA PRO A 123 12.94 1.08 -12.37
C PRO A 123 12.66 1.75 -11.02
N ILE A 124 11.39 2.00 -10.70
CA ILE A 124 10.99 2.68 -9.47
C ILE A 124 11.36 1.88 -8.22
N LEU A 125 11.11 0.57 -8.20
CA LEU A 125 11.55 -0.31 -7.10
C LEU A 125 13.07 -0.25 -6.88
N LYS A 126 13.84 -0.15 -7.95
CA LYS A 126 15.30 -0.04 -7.88
C LYS A 126 15.77 1.30 -7.34
N GLU A 127 15.09 2.37 -7.70
CA GLU A 127 15.39 3.74 -7.29
C GLU A 127 14.93 4.01 -5.87
N VAL A 128 13.64 3.80 -5.60
CA VAL A 128 12.98 4.07 -4.32
C VAL A 128 13.38 3.07 -3.24
N ARG A 129 13.58 1.79 -3.61
CA ARG A 129 13.85 0.68 -2.69
C ARG A 129 12.86 0.66 -1.52
N PRO A 130 11.54 0.56 -1.78
CA PRO A 130 10.54 0.64 -0.72
C PRO A 130 10.70 -0.51 0.27
N THR A 131 10.35 -0.25 1.53
CA THR A 131 10.32 -1.27 2.58
C THR A 131 8.99 -2.01 2.58
N ILE A 132 7.91 -1.34 2.20
CA ILE A 132 6.55 -1.89 2.16
C ILE A 132 5.88 -1.51 0.83
N MET A 133 5.19 -2.47 0.25
CA MET A 133 4.35 -2.26 -0.94
C MET A 133 3.13 -3.15 -0.86
N LEU A 134 1.95 -2.56 -0.94
CA LEU A 134 0.71 -3.31 -1.08
C LEU A 134 0.54 -3.74 -2.53
N SER A 135 0.15 -4.98 -2.75
CA SER A 135 0.00 -5.51 -4.10
C SER A 135 -1.08 -6.57 -4.17
N VAL A 136 -1.57 -6.81 -5.38
CA VAL A 136 -2.45 -7.94 -5.67
C VAL A 136 -1.67 -9.05 -6.40
N PRO A 137 -2.01 -10.33 -6.21
CA PRO A 137 -1.29 -11.46 -6.81
C PRO A 137 -1.04 -11.31 -8.29
N LEU A 138 -2.01 -10.77 -9.04
CA LEU A 138 -1.94 -10.58 -10.48
C LEU A 138 -0.76 -9.68 -10.93
N ILE A 139 -0.43 -8.62 -10.17
CA ILE A 139 0.69 -7.72 -10.45
C ILE A 139 2.01 -8.47 -10.28
N ILE A 140 2.15 -9.17 -9.15
CA ILE A 140 3.35 -9.97 -8.85
C ILE A 140 3.55 -11.08 -9.88
N GLU A 141 2.48 -11.79 -10.26
CA GLU A 141 2.53 -12.79 -11.32
C GLU A 141 2.98 -12.23 -12.67
N LYS A 142 2.45 -11.07 -13.06
CA LYS A 142 2.85 -10.41 -14.33
C LYS A 142 4.33 -10.02 -14.31
N ILE A 143 4.83 -9.47 -13.21
CA ILE A 143 6.25 -9.15 -13.04
C ILE A 143 7.08 -10.44 -13.15
N TYR A 144 6.70 -11.47 -12.42
CA TYR A 144 7.38 -12.75 -12.41
C TYR A 144 7.41 -13.40 -13.81
N LYS A 145 6.24 -13.54 -14.46
CA LYS A 145 6.13 -14.16 -15.80
C LYS A 145 6.90 -13.38 -16.86
N ASN A 146 6.77 -12.06 -16.88
CA ASN A 146 7.29 -11.23 -17.97
C ASN A 146 8.80 -10.94 -17.86
N LYS A 147 9.35 -10.87 -16.66
CA LYS A 147 10.79 -10.55 -16.46
C LYS A 147 11.59 -11.76 -16.03
N ILE A 148 11.14 -12.46 -14.98
CA ILE A 148 11.94 -13.48 -14.34
C ILE A 148 11.91 -14.78 -15.14
N LEU A 149 10.72 -15.27 -15.50
CA LEU A 149 10.60 -16.50 -16.30
C LEU A 149 11.22 -16.35 -17.69
N ARG A 150 11.05 -15.19 -18.35
CA ARG A 150 11.72 -14.97 -19.65
C ARG A 150 13.23 -15.04 -19.56
N GLN A 151 13.83 -14.44 -18.54
CA GLN A 151 15.28 -14.52 -18.32
C GLN A 151 15.75 -15.94 -18.00
N LEU A 152 14.97 -16.66 -17.17
CA LEU A 152 15.28 -18.05 -16.81
C LEU A 152 15.07 -19.03 -17.96
N SER A 153 14.17 -18.74 -18.91
CA SER A 153 13.90 -19.60 -20.08
C SER A 153 14.70 -19.22 -21.33
N ALA A 154 15.51 -18.17 -21.28
CA ALA A 154 16.29 -17.69 -22.42
C ALA A 154 17.33 -18.70 -22.93
N ASN A 155 17.96 -19.48 -22.02
CA ASN A 155 19.00 -20.43 -22.36
C ASN A 155 18.47 -21.87 -22.34
N ARG A 156 18.97 -22.71 -23.27
CA ARG A 156 18.66 -24.16 -23.34
C ARG A 156 18.93 -24.87 -22.01
N LEU A 157 20.06 -24.56 -21.35
CA LEU A 157 20.44 -25.10 -20.04
C LEU A 157 19.44 -24.75 -18.94
N MET A 158 19.01 -23.49 -18.90
CA MET A 158 18.01 -23.02 -17.90
C MET A 158 16.66 -23.70 -18.10
N ARG A 159 16.24 -23.91 -19.36
CA ARG A 159 15.01 -24.67 -19.67
C ARG A 159 15.13 -26.13 -19.24
N TRP A 160 16.26 -26.76 -19.41
CA TRP A 160 16.51 -28.12 -18.94
C TRP A 160 16.45 -28.21 -17.42
N LEU A 161 17.13 -27.29 -16.70
CA LEU A 161 17.08 -27.18 -15.24
C LEU A 161 15.64 -26.95 -14.73
N TYR A 162 14.86 -26.13 -15.42
CA TYR A 162 13.47 -25.83 -15.04
C TYR A 162 12.56 -27.07 -15.14
N ARG A 163 12.85 -28.01 -15.99
CA ARG A 163 12.13 -29.32 -16.10
C ARG A 163 12.35 -30.22 -14.90
N LYS A 164 13.48 -30.08 -14.22
CA LYS A 164 13.80 -30.87 -13.02
C LYS A 164 13.25 -30.17 -11.78
N GLU A 165 12.65 -30.95 -10.89
CA GLU A 165 12.00 -30.36 -9.69
C GLU A 165 12.98 -29.58 -8.79
N TRP A 166 14.16 -30.16 -8.54
CA TRP A 166 15.21 -29.48 -7.79
C TRP A 166 15.74 -28.21 -8.48
N GLY A 167 15.91 -28.26 -9.82
CA GLY A 167 16.34 -27.12 -10.61
C GLY A 167 15.32 -25.99 -10.59
N ARG A 168 14.03 -26.33 -10.68
CA ARG A 168 12.93 -25.36 -10.54
C ARG A 168 12.94 -24.69 -9.17
N LYS A 169 13.04 -25.44 -8.07
CA LYS A 169 13.14 -24.89 -6.70
C LYS A 169 14.35 -23.97 -6.55
N TRP A 170 15.49 -24.35 -7.09
CA TRP A 170 16.71 -23.54 -7.07
C TRP A 170 16.56 -22.23 -7.87
N LEU A 171 16.01 -22.30 -9.09
CA LEU A 171 15.74 -21.13 -9.92
C LEU A 171 14.73 -20.17 -9.27
N HIS A 172 13.66 -20.68 -8.65
CA HIS A 172 12.71 -19.86 -7.90
C HIS A 172 13.38 -19.16 -6.71
N ARG A 173 14.29 -19.84 -6.01
CA ARG A 173 15.04 -19.21 -4.90
C ARG A 173 15.94 -18.08 -5.39
N ILE A 174 16.63 -18.25 -6.51
CA ILE A 174 17.44 -17.17 -7.12
C ILE A 174 16.56 -16.01 -7.57
N ALA A 175 15.44 -16.30 -8.21
CA ALA A 175 14.47 -15.30 -8.66
C ALA A 175 13.91 -14.50 -7.49
N GLY A 176 13.53 -15.18 -6.41
CA GLY A 176 13.06 -14.53 -5.17
C GLY A 176 14.13 -13.61 -4.57
N LYS A 177 15.39 -14.08 -4.45
CA LYS A 177 16.50 -13.24 -3.97
C LYS A 177 16.74 -12.01 -4.85
N LYS A 178 16.63 -12.13 -6.17
CA LYS A 178 16.74 -10.97 -7.08
C LYS A 178 15.60 -9.99 -6.90
N LEU A 179 14.38 -10.48 -6.70
CA LEU A 179 13.22 -9.62 -6.44
C LEU A 179 13.38 -8.88 -5.10
N MET A 180 13.75 -9.58 -4.03
CA MET A 180 13.96 -8.98 -2.70
C MET A 180 15.04 -7.89 -2.70
N LYS A 181 16.06 -7.99 -3.55
CA LYS A 181 17.09 -6.94 -3.68
C LYS A 181 16.57 -5.63 -4.27
N LEU A 182 15.38 -5.62 -4.88
CA LEU A 182 14.74 -4.40 -5.38
C LEU A 182 14.02 -3.61 -4.28
N PHE A 183 13.71 -4.27 -3.17
CA PHE A 183 13.14 -3.64 -1.98
C PHE A 183 14.21 -3.07 -1.06
N GLY A 184 13.81 -2.25 -0.09
CA GLY A 184 14.70 -1.56 0.85
C GLY A 184 15.54 -2.44 1.78
N GLY A 185 15.36 -3.77 1.74
CA GLY A 185 16.22 -4.70 2.48
C GLY A 185 15.77 -5.00 3.91
N ARG A 186 14.48 -4.87 4.21
CA ARG A 186 13.85 -5.34 5.47
C ARG A 186 13.01 -6.57 5.23
#